data_dd8a10ad31bf7fa7161d79fe6193e0f8
#
_entry.id   dd8a10ad31bf7fa7161d79fe6193e0f8
#
_cell.length_a   1.000
_cell.length_b   1.000
_cell.length_c   1.000
_cell.angle_alpha   90.00
_cell.angle_beta   90.00
_cell.angle_gamma   90.00
#
_symmetry.space_group_name_H-M   'P 1'
#
loop_
_entity.id
_entity.type
_entity.pdbx_description
1 polymer ?
#
loop_
_entity_poly.entity_id
_entity_poly.type
_entity_poly.pdbx_seq_one_letter_code
_entity_poly.pdbx_strand_id
1 'polypeptide(L)'
;MNDLADQPSDLGVRQTVLSSAQQLAANFNQMDGYLDNQMQQTNDEISGITDRVNEISTEMANINKELMKTDKQDPQLLDKQDALIKELSQYAEVNVIPLDNGGRSIMMGSSFMLVSGEVAMSMGTVTGDPYPTESDLTYTLGNSTLKVDAAKLGGQLGALYDYRDNTLQPASQQLGQMALGVADAFNSLPGTRVRSERSGWSEYFY
;
A
#
# COMPACT_ATOMS: atom_id res chain seq x y z
N MET A 1 -15.31 32.08 16.99
CA MET A 1 -14.83 32.96 15.89
C MET A 1 -15.59 34.28 15.82
N ASN A 2 -16.92 34.32 16.03
CA ASN A 2 -17.67 35.56 16.05
C ASN A 2 -17.15 36.54 17.12
N ASP A 3 -16.77 36.07 18.32
CA ASP A 3 -16.27 36.91 19.43
C ASP A 3 -14.97 37.64 19.08
N LEU A 4 -14.10 37.09 18.22
CA LEU A 4 -12.90 37.78 17.77
C LEU A 4 -13.22 38.88 16.74
N ALA A 5 -14.24 38.70 15.93
CA ALA A 5 -14.71 39.73 15.00
C ALA A 5 -15.34 40.91 15.72
N ASP A 6 -16.06 40.64 16.83
CA ASP A 6 -16.75 41.68 17.65
C ASP A 6 -15.77 42.37 18.62
N GLN A 7 -14.73 41.71 19.10
CA GLN A 7 -13.74 42.25 20.05
C GLN A 7 -12.29 41.94 19.65
N PRO A 8 -11.80 42.48 18.55
CA PRO A 8 -10.47 42.15 18.01
C PRO A 8 -9.30 42.56 18.89
N SER A 9 -9.49 43.42 19.88
CA SER A 9 -8.47 43.91 20.81
C SER A 9 -8.41 43.11 22.11
N ASP A 10 -9.36 42.20 22.38
CA ASP A 10 -9.38 41.42 23.61
C ASP A 10 -8.30 40.33 23.58
N LEU A 11 -7.35 40.44 24.51
CA LEU A 11 -6.25 39.49 24.64
C LEU A 11 -6.72 38.08 25.04
N GLY A 12 -7.80 37.98 25.84
CA GLY A 12 -8.35 36.71 26.27
C GLY A 12 -8.98 35.92 25.10
N VAL A 13 -9.76 36.65 24.27
CA VAL A 13 -10.36 36.07 23.05
C VAL A 13 -9.27 35.61 22.07
N ARG A 14 -8.23 36.43 21.85
CA ARG A 14 -7.09 36.04 21.01
C ARG A 14 -6.37 34.79 21.52
N GLN A 15 -6.12 34.70 22.83
CA GLN A 15 -5.47 33.54 23.44
C GLN A 15 -6.31 32.28 23.28
N THR A 16 -7.64 32.39 23.42
CA THR A 16 -8.55 31.27 23.22
C THR A 16 -8.53 30.77 21.78
N VAL A 17 -8.55 31.69 20.80
CA VAL A 17 -8.48 31.34 19.38
C VAL A 17 -7.14 30.67 19.04
N LEU A 18 -6.01 31.20 19.54
CA LEU A 18 -4.69 30.58 19.34
C LEU A 18 -4.61 29.18 19.95
N SER A 19 -5.12 28.98 21.18
CA SER A 19 -5.17 27.68 21.80
C SER A 19 -6.03 26.68 21.02
N SER A 20 -7.16 27.13 20.48
CA SER A 20 -8.02 26.29 19.64
C SER A 20 -7.37 25.94 18.32
N ALA A 21 -6.63 26.86 17.70
CA ALA A 21 -5.87 26.61 16.48
C ALA A 21 -4.75 25.60 16.71
N GLN A 22 -3.99 25.73 17.83
CA GLN A 22 -2.95 24.78 18.22
C GLN A 22 -3.53 23.37 18.45
N GLN A 23 -4.68 23.28 19.14
CA GLN A 23 -5.34 22.01 19.38
C GLN A 23 -5.79 21.37 18.05
N LEU A 24 -6.32 22.16 17.14
CA LEU A 24 -6.76 21.68 15.82
C LEU A 24 -5.58 21.18 14.99
N ALA A 25 -4.47 21.94 14.97
CA ALA A 25 -3.24 21.52 14.30
C ALA A 25 -2.68 20.20 14.89
N ALA A 26 -2.70 20.04 16.21
CA ALA A 26 -2.29 18.81 16.87
C ALA A 26 -3.19 17.63 16.47
N ASN A 27 -4.50 17.85 16.33
CA ASN A 27 -5.43 16.81 15.88
C ASN A 27 -5.16 16.40 14.42
N PHE A 28 -4.89 17.36 13.52
CA PHE A 28 -4.51 17.07 12.13
C PHE A 28 -3.23 16.24 12.07
N ASN A 29 -2.20 16.64 12.79
CA ASN A 29 -0.92 15.90 12.83
C ASN A 29 -1.10 14.49 13.40
N GLN A 30 -1.98 14.30 14.38
CA GLN A 30 -2.28 12.98 14.92
C GLN A 30 -3.01 12.09 13.89
N MET A 31 -3.96 12.65 13.14
CA MET A 31 -4.67 11.93 12.10
C MET A 31 -3.75 11.57 10.94
N ASP A 32 -2.89 12.49 10.53
CA ASP A 32 -1.87 12.28 9.51
C ASP A 32 -0.92 11.15 9.89
N GLY A 33 -0.34 11.20 11.09
CA GLY A 33 0.51 10.13 11.60
C GLY A 33 -0.21 8.77 11.72
N TYR A 34 -1.53 8.76 11.95
CA TYR A 34 -2.30 7.52 11.91
C TYR A 34 -2.41 6.96 10.48
N LEU A 35 -2.71 7.81 9.50
CA LEU A 35 -2.81 7.41 8.09
C LEU A 35 -1.46 6.92 7.55
N ASP A 36 -0.37 7.61 7.89
CA ASP A 36 0.98 7.20 7.51
C ASP A 36 1.35 5.82 8.08
N ASN A 37 1.02 5.57 9.36
CA ASN A 37 1.24 4.27 9.97
C ASN A 37 0.41 3.16 9.27
N GLN A 38 -0.84 3.44 8.90
CA GLN A 38 -1.66 2.48 8.15
C GLN A 38 -1.10 2.21 6.76
N MET A 39 -0.61 3.25 6.07
CA MET A 39 0.07 3.12 4.77
C MET A 39 1.31 2.24 4.88
N GLN A 40 2.15 2.48 5.88
CA GLN A 40 3.35 1.69 6.12
C GLN A 40 3.01 0.23 6.43
N GLN A 41 2.06 -0.04 7.31
CA GLN A 41 1.61 -1.41 7.63
C GLN A 41 1.09 -2.11 6.38
N THR A 42 0.31 -1.43 5.54
CA THR A 42 -0.20 -1.99 4.28
C THR A 42 0.95 -2.34 3.32
N ASN A 43 1.94 -1.47 3.18
CA ASN A 43 3.12 -1.75 2.35
C ASN A 43 3.96 -2.91 2.88
N ASP A 44 4.13 -3.00 4.20
CA ASP A 44 4.87 -4.10 4.85
C ASP A 44 4.15 -5.44 4.63
N GLU A 45 2.82 -5.45 4.72
CA GLU A 45 2.01 -6.65 4.46
C GLU A 45 2.07 -7.07 2.99
N ILE A 46 1.99 -6.12 2.05
CA ILE A 46 2.19 -6.35 0.61
C ILE A 46 3.57 -6.99 0.35
N SER A 47 4.62 -6.45 0.97
CA SER A 47 5.98 -6.99 0.83
C SER A 47 6.07 -8.41 1.38
N GLY A 48 5.57 -8.66 2.58
CA GLY A 48 5.58 -9.97 3.21
C GLY A 48 4.82 -11.04 2.39
N ILE A 49 3.65 -10.67 1.84
CA ILE A 49 2.90 -11.57 0.94
C ILE A 49 3.68 -11.81 -0.35
N THR A 50 4.31 -10.78 -0.91
CA THR A 50 5.12 -10.90 -2.14
C THR A 50 6.28 -11.88 -1.93
N ASP A 51 6.98 -11.79 -0.81
CA ASP A 51 8.06 -12.72 -0.44
C ASP A 51 7.51 -14.15 -0.31
N ARG A 52 6.38 -14.33 0.35
CA ARG A 52 5.76 -15.65 0.51
C ARG A 52 5.30 -16.25 -0.82
N VAL A 53 4.76 -15.44 -1.72
CA VAL A 53 4.41 -15.85 -3.09
C VAL A 53 5.64 -16.33 -3.85
N ASN A 54 6.79 -15.67 -3.71
CA ASN A 54 8.05 -16.08 -4.33
C ASN A 54 8.56 -17.41 -3.78
N GLU A 55 8.44 -17.63 -2.47
CA GLU A 55 8.78 -18.92 -1.86
C GLU A 55 7.92 -20.05 -2.42
N ILE A 56 6.59 -19.85 -2.45
CA ILE A 56 5.63 -20.81 -3.01
C ILE A 56 5.94 -21.09 -4.48
N SER A 57 6.21 -20.04 -5.27
CA SER A 57 6.55 -20.15 -6.68
C SER A 57 7.78 -21.03 -6.89
N THR A 58 8.83 -20.79 -6.10
CA THR A 58 10.09 -21.55 -6.14
C THR A 58 9.87 -23.01 -5.73
N GLU A 59 9.10 -23.24 -4.67
CA GLU A 59 8.81 -24.59 -4.19
C GLU A 59 7.97 -25.38 -5.20
N MET A 60 6.96 -24.75 -5.82
CA MET A 60 6.17 -25.35 -6.90
C MET A 60 7.02 -25.75 -8.11
N ALA A 61 7.93 -24.88 -8.55
CA ALA A 61 8.85 -25.18 -9.64
C ALA A 61 9.78 -26.36 -9.30
N ASN A 62 10.26 -26.45 -8.06
CA ASN A 62 11.06 -27.57 -7.58
C ASN A 62 10.25 -28.88 -7.55
N ILE A 63 9.01 -28.86 -7.08
CA ILE A 63 8.14 -30.04 -7.10
C ILE A 63 7.87 -30.48 -8.55
N ASN A 64 7.58 -29.56 -9.45
CA ASN A 64 7.45 -29.87 -10.86
C ASN A 64 8.67 -30.56 -11.43
N LYS A 65 9.86 -30.06 -11.10
CA LYS A 65 11.15 -30.64 -11.53
C LYS A 65 11.36 -32.07 -11.00
N GLU A 66 10.95 -32.35 -9.77
CA GLU A 66 11.02 -33.71 -9.22
C GLU A 66 10.04 -34.65 -9.89
N LEU A 67 8.80 -34.22 -10.15
CA LEU A 67 7.79 -34.98 -10.89
C LEU A 67 8.22 -35.28 -12.33
N MET A 68 8.95 -34.37 -12.97
CA MET A 68 9.49 -34.59 -14.32
C MET A 68 10.61 -35.62 -14.39
N LYS A 69 11.35 -35.84 -13.30
CA LYS A 69 12.42 -36.85 -13.24
C LYS A 69 11.89 -38.25 -12.98
N THR A 70 10.74 -38.37 -12.36
CA THR A 70 10.14 -39.65 -12.01
C THR A 70 8.96 -39.90 -12.94
N ASP A 71 8.96 -40.96 -13.74
CA ASP A 71 7.80 -41.36 -14.57
C ASP A 71 6.54 -41.72 -13.76
N LYS A 72 6.54 -41.48 -12.47
CA LYS A 72 5.47 -41.79 -11.52
C LYS A 72 5.01 -40.52 -10.83
N GLN A 73 3.70 -40.32 -10.84
CA GLN A 73 3.05 -39.34 -10.01
C GLN A 73 3.25 -39.72 -8.52
N ASP A 74 4.11 -39.02 -7.82
CA ASP A 74 4.30 -39.21 -6.39
C ASP A 74 3.14 -38.51 -5.64
N PRO A 75 2.28 -39.27 -4.92
CA PRO A 75 1.13 -38.68 -4.21
C PRO A 75 1.53 -37.62 -3.19
N GLN A 76 2.69 -37.78 -2.53
CA GLN A 76 3.15 -36.81 -1.53
C GLN A 76 3.52 -35.47 -2.18
N LEU A 77 4.14 -35.49 -3.37
CA LEU A 77 4.44 -34.27 -4.12
C LEU A 77 3.17 -33.58 -4.63
N LEU A 78 2.18 -34.37 -5.06
CA LEU A 78 0.88 -33.83 -5.49
C LEU A 78 0.11 -33.21 -4.32
N ASP A 79 0.06 -33.86 -3.15
CA ASP A 79 -0.55 -33.29 -1.94
C ASP A 79 0.12 -31.98 -1.53
N LYS A 80 1.45 -31.91 -1.66
CA LYS A 80 2.22 -30.69 -1.37
C LYS A 80 1.89 -29.57 -2.35
N GLN A 81 1.77 -29.88 -3.65
CA GLN A 81 1.29 -28.91 -4.65
C GLN A 81 -0.10 -28.38 -4.29
N ASP A 82 -1.03 -29.27 -3.91
CA ASP A 82 -2.39 -28.87 -3.53
C ASP A 82 -2.39 -27.92 -2.31
N ALA A 83 -1.55 -28.20 -1.32
CA ALA A 83 -1.41 -27.34 -0.15
C ALA A 83 -0.85 -25.95 -0.52
N LEU A 84 0.18 -25.88 -1.36
CA LEU A 84 0.78 -24.62 -1.82
C LEU A 84 -0.20 -23.81 -2.70
N ILE A 85 -0.95 -24.47 -3.58
CA ILE A 85 -1.97 -23.81 -4.40
C ILE A 85 -3.08 -23.24 -3.51
N LYS A 86 -3.53 -24.00 -2.51
CA LYS A 86 -4.54 -23.55 -1.55
C LYS A 86 -4.06 -22.32 -0.77
N GLU A 87 -2.80 -22.31 -0.33
CA GLU A 87 -2.21 -21.16 0.34
C GLU A 87 -2.13 -19.96 -0.61
N LEU A 88 -1.60 -20.14 -1.82
CA LEU A 88 -1.47 -19.09 -2.82
C LEU A 88 -2.83 -18.45 -3.19
N SER A 89 -3.90 -19.27 -3.21
CA SER A 89 -5.26 -18.80 -3.49
C SER A 89 -5.83 -17.85 -2.44
N GLN A 90 -5.22 -17.74 -1.26
CA GLN A 90 -5.57 -16.74 -0.26
C GLN A 90 -4.99 -15.37 -0.64
N TYR A 91 -3.82 -15.36 -1.23
CA TYR A 91 -3.08 -14.13 -1.56
C TYR A 91 -3.55 -13.50 -2.86
N ALA A 92 -3.93 -14.32 -3.85
CA ALA A 92 -4.39 -13.85 -5.15
C ALA A 92 -5.32 -14.84 -5.84
N GLU A 93 -6.00 -14.40 -6.89
CA GLU A 93 -6.70 -15.31 -7.80
C GLU A 93 -5.69 -16.18 -8.56
N VAL A 94 -5.88 -17.49 -8.51
CA VAL A 94 -4.95 -18.48 -9.06
C VAL A 94 -5.65 -19.31 -10.13
N ASN A 95 -5.04 -19.41 -11.30
CA ASN A 95 -5.45 -20.31 -12.36
C ASN A 95 -4.37 -21.38 -12.56
N VAL A 96 -4.74 -22.65 -12.37
CA VAL A 96 -3.83 -23.81 -12.43
C VAL A 96 -3.95 -24.50 -13.77
N ILE A 97 -2.82 -24.67 -14.45
CA ILE A 97 -2.72 -25.37 -15.73
C ILE A 97 -1.97 -26.69 -15.50
N PRO A 98 -2.65 -27.85 -15.58
CA PRO A 98 -2.00 -29.15 -15.40
C PRO A 98 -1.05 -29.45 -16.55
N LEU A 99 0.04 -30.16 -16.24
CA LEU A 99 1.01 -30.67 -17.19
C LEU A 99 0.92 -32.21 -17.25
N ASP A 100 1.31 -32.81 -18.39
CA ASP A 100 1.16 -34.27 -18.65
C ASP A 100 1.86 -35.17 -17.64
N ASN A 101 2.90 -34.64 -16.98
CA ASN A 101 3.74 -35.37 -16.00
C ASN A 101 3.29 -35.18 -14.53
N GLY A 102 2.12 -34.60 -14.28
CA GLY A 102 1.63 -34.28 -12.94
C GLY A 102 2.13 -32.96 -12.38
N GLY A 103 3.05 -32.27 -13.06
CA GLY A 103 3.41 -30.89 -12.74
C GLY A 103 2.26 -29.93 -13.02
N ARG A 104 2.38 -28.71 -12.49
CA ARG A 104 1.36 -27.65 -12.66
C ARG A 104 2.02 -26.32 -12.93
N SER A 105 1.58 -25.64 -13.98
CA SER A 105 1.89 -24.23 -14.19
C SER A 105 0.83 -23.37 -13.50
N ILE A 106 1.23 -22.21 -13.01
CA ILE A 106 0.37 -21.33 -12.22
C ILE A 106 0.35 -19.95 -12.85
N MET A 107 -0.85 -19.48 -13.18
CA MET A 107 -1.10 -18.07 -13.51
C MET A 107 -1.71 -17.39 -12.30
N MET A 108 -1.29 -16.17 -12.02
CA MET A 108 -1.82 -15.32 -10.96
C MET A 108 -2.55 -14.12 -11.57
N GLY A 109 -3.78 -13.87 -11.10
CA GLY A 109 -4.71 -12.98 -11.76
C GLY A 109 -5.04 -13.47 -13.19
N SER A 110 -5.41 -12.54 -14.04
CA SER A 110 -5.75 -12.85 -15.45
C SER A 110 -4.58 -12.78 -16.43
N SER A 111 -3.37 -12.39 -15.98
CA SER A 111 -2.38 -11.89 -16.93
C SER A 111 -0.93 -12.34 -16.72
N PHE A 112 -0.55 -12.96 -15.60
CA PHE A 112 0.87 -13.26 -15.48
C PHE A 112 1.17 -14.67 -14.97
N MET A 113 2.16 -15.29 -15.61
CA MET A 113 2.60 -16.64 -15.28
C MET A 113 3.55 -16.56 -14.07
N LEU A 114 3.12 -17.14 -12.93
CA LEU A 114 3.95 -17.21 -11.72
C LEU A 114 4.89 -18.43 -11.76
N VAL A 115 4.38 -19.57 -12.25
CA VAL A 115 5.18 -20.79 -12.41
C VAL A 115 4.89 -21.39 -13.79
N SER A 116 5.95 -21.59 -14.58
CA SER A 116 5.88 -22.22 -15.90
C SER A 116 6.74 -23.49 -15.90
N GLY A 117 6.10 -24.64 -15.71
CA GLY A 117 6.85 -25.90 -15.56
C GLY A 117 7.83 -25.85 -14.41
N GLU A 118 9.13 -25.98 -14.71
CA GLU A 118 10.23 -25.94 -13.72
C GLU A 118 10.73 -24.51 -13.42
N VAL A 119 10.15 -23.49 -14.03
CA VAL A 119 10.62 -22.10 -13.92
C VAL A 119 9.68 -21.30 -13.03
N ALA A 120 10.21 -20.79 -11.93
CA ALA A 120 9.53 -19.80 -11.07
C ALA A 120 9.84 -18.40 -11.59
N MET A 121 8.79 -17.56 -11.67
CA MET A 121 8.93 -16.13 -11.85
C MET A 121 8.99 -15.44 -10.49
N SER A 122 9.67 -14.31 -10.43
CA SER A 122 9.85 -13.54 -9.20
C SER A 122 9.02 -12.27 -9.25
N MET A 123 8.29 -12.01 -8.17
CA MET A 123 7.63 -10.76 -7.89
C MET A 123 8.50 -9.88 -7.01
N GLY A 124 8.30 -8.58 -7.07
CA GLY A 124 8.97 -7.61 -6.21
C GLY A 124 8.11 -6.37 -6.00
N THR A 125 8.60 -5.49 -5.16
CA THR A 125 8.02 -4.18 -4.95
C THR A 125 9.02 -3.09 -5.33
N VAL A 126 8.54 -1.99 -5.87
CA VAL A 126 9.34 -0.78 -6.15
C VAL A 126 8.61 0.42 -5.58
N THR A 127 9.35 1.48 -5.33
CA THR A 127 8.77 2.76 -4.90
C THR A 127 7.70 3.21 -5.89
N GLY A 128 6.56 3.61 -5.38
CA GLY A 128 5.43 4.06 -6.18
C GLY A 128 5.70 5.36 -6.93
N ASP A 129 5.04 5.53 -8.05
CA ASP A 129 5.05 6.74 -8.87
C ASP A 129 3.60 7.03 -9.29
N PRO A 130 3.01 8.17 -8.92
CA PRO A 130 3.65 9.40 -8.40
C PRO A 130 3.85 9.49 -6.87
N TYR A 131 3.45 8.50 -6.10
CA TYR A 131 3.48 8.55 -4.62
C TYR A 131 4.62 7.71 -4.05
N PRO A 132 5.77 8.32 -3.66
CA PRO A 132 6.95 7.59 -3.17
C PRO A 132 6.73 6.82 -1.85
N THR A 133 5.69 7.15 -1.09
CA THR A 133 5.30 6.44 0.15
C THR A 133 4.57 5.13 -0.12
N GLU A 134 4.22 4.86 -1.37
CA GLU A 134 3.55 3.65 -1.81
C GLU A 134 4.55 2.64 -2.38
N SER A 135 4.12 1.37 -2.44
CA SER A 135 4.88 0.29 -3.07
C SER A 135 4.10 -0.27 -4.25
N ASP A 136 4.65 -0.13 -5.45
CA ASP A 136 4.09 -0.74 -6.65
C ASP A 136 4.58 -2.18 -6.80
N LEU A 137 3.68 -3.08 -7.16
CA LEU A 137 4.01 -4.46 -7.42
C LEU A 137 4.63 -4.62 -8.81
N THR A 138 5.68 -5.41 -8.86
CA THR A 138 6.38 -5.73 -10.11
C THR A 138 6.61 -7.22 -10.24
N TYR A 139 6.83 -7.69 -11.48
CA TYR A 139 7.38 -9.01 -11.71
C TYR A 139 8.55 -8.96 -12.69
N THR A 140 9.46 -9.89 -12.54
CA THR A 140 10.67 -9.97 -13.36
C THR A 140 10.55 -11.09 -14.38
N LEU A 141 10.65 -10.71 -15.65
CA LEU A 141 10.71 -11.65 -16.78
C LEU A 141 12.05 -11.50 -17.50
N GLY A 142 12.96 -12.45 -17.26
CA GLY A 142 14.33 -12.34 -17.74
C GLY A 142 15.04 -11.12 -17.16
N ASN A 143 15.44 -10.18 -18.00
CA ASN A 143 16.10 -8.92 -17.59
C ASN A 143 15.14 -7.72 -17.50
N SER A 144 13.85 -7.94 -17.67
CA SER A 144 12.85 -6.86 -17.66
C SER A 144 11.99 -6.94 -16.41
N THR A 145 11.81 -5.81 -15.73
CA THR A 145 10.88 -5.65 -14.63
C THR A 145 9.65 -4.90 -15.12
N LEU A 146 8.48 -5.47 -14.92
CA LEU A 146 7.20 -4.95 -15.39
C LEU A 146 6.30 -4.67 -14.18
N LYS A 147 5.58 -3.56 -14.18
CA LYS A 147 4.56 -3.27 -13.17
C LYS A 147 3.36 -4.21 -13.33
N VAL A 148 2.81 -4.65 -12.21
CA VAL A 148 1.60 -5.48 -12.15
C VAL A 148 0.43 -4.60 -11.77
N ASP A 149 -0.69 -4.72 -12.48
CA ASP A 149 -1.96 -4.13 -12.06
C ASP A 149 -2.51 -4.98 -10.89
N ALA A 150 -2.14 -4.60 -9.68
CA ALA A 150 -2.44 -5.35 -8.48
C ALA A 150 -3.95 -5.44 -8.17
N ALA A 151 -4.75 -4.46 -8.61
CA ALA A 151 -6.20 -4.50 -8.47
C ALA A 151 -6.84 -5.69 -9.20
N LYS A 152 -6.17 -6.24 -10.22
CA LYS A 152 -6.63 -7.42 -10.98
C LYS A 152 -6.17 -8.75 -10.41
N LEU A 153 -5.38 -8.74 -9.35
CA LEU A 153 -4.87 -9.97 -8.74
C LEU A 153 -5.92 -10.66 -7.86
N GLY A 154 -6.92 -9.93 -7.36
CA GLY A 154 -7.88 -10.46 -6.39
C GLY A 154 -7.21 -10.89 -5.07
N GLY A 155 -7.93 -11.65 -4.26
CA GLY A 155 -7.43 -12.15 -2.99
C GLY A 155 -6.94 -11.06 -2.04
N GLN A 156 -6.02 -11.42 -1.16
CA GLN A 156 -5.50 -10.52 -0.13
C GLN A 156 -4.68 -9.37 -0.74
N LEU A 157 -3.85 -9.66 -1.75
CA LEU A 157 -3.08 -8.62 -2.46
C LEU A 157 -3.98 -7.59 -3.12
N GLY A 158 -4.99 -8.04 -3.89
CA GLY A 158 -5.93 -7.10 -4.51
C GLY A 158 -6.67 -6.24 -3.49
N ALA A 159 -7.07 -6.82 -2.34
CA ALA A 159 -7.75 -6.09 -1.27
C ALA A 159 -6.84 -5.06 -0.59
N LEU A 160 -5.56 -5.37 -0.37
CA LEU A 160 -4.59 -4.43 0.21
C LEU A 160 -4.34 -3.23 -0.72
N TYR A 161 -4.19 -3.49 -2.02
CA TYR A 161 -4.05 -2.41 -3.01
C TYR A 161 -5.33 -1.57 -3.12
N ASP A 162 -6.50 -2.20 -3.12
CA ASP A 162 -7.78 -1.48 -3.12
C ASP A 162 -7.94 -0.61 -1.86
N TYR A 163 -7.60 -1.13 -0.69
CA TYR A 163 -7.61 -0.39 0.56
C TYR A 163 -6.65 0.81 0.53
N ARG A 164 -5.42 0.61 0.03
CA ARG A 164 -4.43 1.67 -0.12
C ARG A 164 -4.93 2.78 -1.05
N ASP A 165 -5.34 2.40 -2.28
CA ASP A 165 -5.60 3.34 -3.37
C ASP A 165 -6.97 4.02 -3.24
N ASN A 166 -7.97 3.31 -2.72
CA ASN A 166 -9.35 3.79 -2.66
C ASN A 166 -9.81 4.22 -1.25
N THR A 167 -8.98 4.00 -0.21
CA THR A 167 -9.33 4.40 1.16
C THR A 167 -8.24 5.27 1.78
N LEU A 168 -7.00 4.77 1.92
CA LEU A 168 -5.94 5.49 2.64
C LEU A 168 -5.48 6.73 1.89
N GLN A 169 -5.17 6.59 0.61
CA GLN A 169 -4.68 7.70 -0.22
C GLN A 169 -5.71 8.84 -0.33
N PRO A 170 -6.99 8.60 -0.66
CA PRO A 170 -8.00 9.66 -0.67
C PRO A 170 -8.21 10.30 0.71
N ALA A 171 -8.15 9.52 1.80
CA ALA A 171 -8.29 10.05 3.15
C ALA A 171 -7.14 11.01 3.50
N SER A 172 -5.88 10.65 3.17
CA SER A 172 -4.72 11.52 3.37
C SER A 172 -4.84 12.81 2.55
N GLN A 173 -5.22 12.71 1.27
CA GLN A 173 -5.44 13.88 0.42
C GLN A 173 -6.55 14.81 0.95
N GLN A 174 -7.67 14.25 1.42
CA GLN A 174 -8.75 15.02 2.00
C GLN A 174 -8.34 15.70 3.31
N LEU A 175 -7.57 15.00 4.15
CA LEU A 175 -7.02 15.55 5.39
C LEU A 175 -6.12 16.75 5.10
N GLY A 176 -5.23 16.63 4.13
CA GLY A 176 -4.36 17.73 3.67
C GLY A 176 -5.15 18.93 3.14
N GLN A 177 -6.17 18.69 2.33
CA GLN A 177 -7.05 19.76 1.82
C GLN A 177 -7.81 20.47 2.95
N MET A 178 -8.31 19.73 3.94
CA MET A 178 -8.96 20.32 5.11
C MET A 178 -7.99 21.16 5.94
N ALA A 179 -6.76 20.67 6.16
CA ALA A 179 -5.73 21.40 6.89
C ALA A 179 -5.35 22.72 6.20
N LEU A 180 -5.19 22.70 4.88
CA LEU A 180 -4.95 23.91 4.07
C LEU A 180 -6.13 24.89 4.15
N GLY A 181 -7.37 24.42 4.01
CA GLY A 181 -8.56 25.26 4.12
C GLY A 181 -8.70 25.93 5.50
N VAL A 182 -8.36 25.20 6.55
CA VAL A 182 -8.35 25.73 7.92
C VAL A 182 -7.24 26.78 8.08
N ALA A 183 -6.02 26.50 7.60
CA ALA A 183 -4.90 27.44 7.65
C ALA A 183 -5.24 28.76 6.92
N ASP A 184 -5.85 28.68 5.73
CA ASP A 184 -6.28 29.84 4.96
C ASP A 184 -7.37 30.64 5.69
N ALA A 185 -8.34 29.96 6.31
CA ALA A 185 -9.38 30.61 7.10
C ALA A 185 -8.78 31.38 8.30
N PHE A 186 -7.83 30.81 9.02
CA PHE A 186 -7.13 31.49 10.11
C PHE A 186 -6.29 32.67 9.61
N ASN A 187 -5.56 32.52 8.51
CA ASN A 187 -4.72 33.58 7.95
C ASN A 187 -5.52 34.75 7.36
N SER A 188 -6.78 34.53 7.02
CA SER A 188 -7.69 35.56 6.48
C SER A 188 -8.38 36.40 7.57
N LEU A 189 -8.28 36.00 8.85
CA LEU A 189 -8.89 36.72 9.95
C LEU A 189 -8.21 38.09 10.16
N PRO A 190 -8.98 39.22 10.25
CA PRO A 190 -8.44 40.53 10.55
C PRO A 190 -7.74 40.54 11.92
N GLY A 191 -6.47 40.92 11.95
CA GLY A 191 -5.68 41.03 13.19
C GLY A 191 -4.85 39.79 13.59
N THR A 192 -4.92 38.69 12.85
CA THR A 192 -4.06 37.51 13.05
C THR A 192 -2.77 37.58 12.23
N ARG A 193 -2.55 38.62 11.40
CA ARG A 193 -1.26 38.79 10.72
C ARG A 193 -0.17 38.97 11.77
N VAL A 194 0.37 37.88 12.26
CA VAL A 194 1.67 37.87 12.90
C VAL A 194 2.65 38.34 11.83
N ARG A 195 3.20 39.54 12.04
CA ARG A 195 4.30 40.06 11.23
C ARG A 195 5.35 38.98 11.20
N SER A 196 5.59 38.37 10.05
CA SER A 196 6.61 37.33 9.88
C SER A 196 7.98 37.98 10.06
N GLU A 197 8.41 38.10 11.30
CA GLU A 197 9.83 38.09 11.59
C GLU A 197 10.24 36.61 11.50
N ARG A 198 10.89 36.30 10.39
CA ARG A 198 11.70 35.11 10.12
C ARG A 198 11.76 34.13 11.27
N SER A 199 10.96 33.08 11.25
CA SER A 199 11.41 31.73 11.64
C SER A 199 10.24 30.74 11.67
N GLY A 200 10.28 29.71 10.87
CA GLY A 200 9.89 28.39 11.31
C GLY A 200 8.50 27.84 10.98
N TRP A 201 7.61 28.56 10.29
CA TRP A 201 6.29 28.01 9.99
C TRP A 201 6.21 27.26 8.64
N SER A 202 7.22 27.39 7.80
CA SER A 202 7.32 26.64 6.55
C SER A 202 7.82 25.19 6.73
N GLU A 203 8.26 24.81 7.93
CA GLU A 203 8.72 23.45 8.23
C GLU A 203 7.63 22.52 8.76
N TYR A 204 6.43 23.04 9.02
CA TYR A 204 5.33 22.25 9.58
C TYR A 204 4.22 21.89 8.56
N PHE A 205 4.33 22.34 7.31
CA PHE A 205 3.31 22.12 6.28
C PHE A 205 3.91 21.71 4.91
N TYR A 206 5.07 20.99 4.90
CA TYR A 206 5.57 20.26 3.75
C TYR A 206 5.86 18.81 4.11
#